data_55fb89f518718997f54d1515b64aaf4e
#
_entry.id   55fb89f518718997f54d1515b64aaf4e
#
_cell.length_a   1.000
_cell.length_b   1.000
_cell.length_c   1.000
_cell.angle_alpha   90.00
_cell.angle_beta   90.00
_cell.angle_gamma   90.00
#
_symmetry.space_group_name_H-M   'P 1'
#
loop_
_entity.id
_entity.type
_entity.pdbx_description
1 polymer ?
#
loop_
_entity_poly.entity_id
_entity_poly.type
_entity_poly.pdbx_seq_one_letter_code
_entity_poly.pdbx_strand_id
1 'polypeptide(L)'
;MKKLTHTDVKGKASMVDVSAKPIQVRSAIAEGHIMLQKSTLKLIRDDQVKKGDVLTVAEIAGIQGGKRTSDLIPLCHPLAISKIEVKAVPDKTGVKVTSLAKCTGQTGIEMEALTAVSIALLTIYDMCKAVDSTMVIDQIRLVEKKKLNTDNTDTTDLNR
;
A
#
# COMPACT_ATOMS: atom_id res chain seq x y z
N MET A 1 22.08 17.85 11.02
CA MET A 1 21.85 16.74 10.08
C MET A 1 21.14 15.60 10.80
N LYS A 2 19.97 15.12 10.30
CA LYS A 2 19.34 13.92 10.84
C LYS A 2 20.25 12.72 10.50
N LYS A 3 20.63 11.95 11.52
CA LYS A 3 21.50 10.76 11.37
C LYS A 3 20.77 9.72 10.50
N LEU A 4 21.38 9.27 9.41
CA LEU A 4 20.85 8.19 8.58
C LEU A 4 20.87 6.89 9.42
N THR A 5 19.69 6.25 9.58
CA THR A 5 19.52 5.10 10.47
C THR A 5 19.61 3.74 9.74
N HIS A 6 19.70 3.74 8.40
CA HIS A 6 19.76 2.54 7.57
C HIS A 6 21.12 2.28 6.94
N THR A 7 22.20 2.76 7.57
CA THR A 7 23.58 2.50 7.15
C THR A 7 24.39 1.94 8.29
N ASP A 8 25.27 0.97 7.99
CA ASP A 8 26.29 0.49 8.91
C ASP A 8 27.41 1.52 9.10
N VAL A 9 28.39 1.22 9.93
CA VAL A 9 29.56 2.08 10.21
C VAL A 9 30.42 2.34 8.97
N LYS A 10 30.27 1.56 7.90
CA LYS A 10 30.95 1.68 6.60
C LYS A 10 30.09 2.36 5.53
N GLY A 11 28.91 2.87 5.89
CA GLY A 11 27.98 3.53 4.95
C GLY A 11 27.19 2.60 4.05
N LYS A 12 27.21 1.28 4.31
CA LYS A 12 26.41 0.29 3.53
C LYS A 12 24.99 0.19 4.09
N ALA A 13 24.06 -0.14 3.18
CA ALA A 13 22.66 -0.38 3.55
C ALA A 13 22.56 -1.50 4.61
N SER A 14 21.80 -1.26 5.66
CA SER A 14 21.61 -2.19 6.78
C SER A 14 20.18 -2.12 7.30
N MET A 15 19.62 -3.25 7.67
CA MET A 15 18.33 -3.29 8.34
C MET A 15 18.49 -2.75 9.76
N VAL A 16 17.57 -1.85 10.16
CA VAL A 16 17.63 -1.23 11.49
C VAL A 16 17.24 -2.24 12.58
N ASP A 17 18.06 -2.36 13.63
CA ASP A 17 17.63 -3.10 14.83
C ASP A 17 16.54 -2.32 15.55
N VAL A 18 15.38 -2.96 15.71
CA VAL A 18 14.21 -2.38 16.38
C VAL A 18 13.93 -3.02 17.75
N SER A 19 14.78 -3.95 18.22
CA SER A 19 14.56 -4.74 19.44
C SER A 19 14.31 -3.89 20.68
N ALA A 20 14.96 -2.73 20.77
CA ALA A 20 14.82 -1.81 21.91
C ALA A 20 13.59 -0.89 21.81
N LYS A 21 12.83 -0.91 20.69
CA LYS A 21 11.66 -0.05 20.53
C LYS A 21 10.44 -0.64 21.23
N PRO A 22 9.55 0.18 21.80
CA PRO A 22 8.32 -0.31 22.40
C PRO A 22 7.39 -0.93 21.35
N ILE A 23 6.68 -1.97 21.77
CA ILE A 23 5.60 -2.56 20.98
C ILE A 23 4.39 -1.62 21.08
N GLN A 24 3.84 -1.23 19.94
CA GLN A 24 2.72 -0.29 19.84
C GLN A 24 1.74 -0.74 18.77
N VAL A 25 0.46 -0.36 18.93
CA VAL A 25 -0.52 -0.51 17.84
C VAL A 25 -0.21 0.55 16.79
N ARG A 26 -0.13 0.14 15.54
CA ARG A 26 0.22 0.99 14.41
C ARG A 26 -0.78 0.85 13.29
N SER A 27 -1.08 1.95 12.62
CA SER A 27 -1.87 1.93 11.40
C SER A 27 -1.29 2.86 10.35
N ALA A 28 -1.54 2.53 9.09
CA ALA A 28 -1.19 3.37 7.96
C ALA A 28 -2.29 3.29 6.89
N ILE A 29 -2.52 4.42 6.23
CA ILE A 29 -3.41 4.53 5.07
C ILE A 29 -2.57 5.02 3.91
N ALA A 30 -2.66 4.32 2.77
CA ALA A 30 -2.08 4.74 1.50
C ALA A 30 -3.17 4.83 0.43
N GLU A 31 -2.89 5.60 -0.60
CA GLU A 31 -3.75 5.70 -1.78
C GLU A 31 -2.92 5.77 -3.05
N GLY A 32 -3.58 5.51 -4.18
CA GLY A 32 -3.02 5.69 -5.50
C GLY A 32 -4.14 5.68 -6.54
N HIS A 33 -3.81 5.98 -7.77
CA HIS A 33 -4.77 6.08 -8.86
C HIS A 33 -4.20 5.46 -10.13
N ILE A 34 -5.08 4.88 -10.94
CA ILE A 34 -4.78 4.49 -12.32
C ILE A 34 -5.74 5.19 -13.25
N MET A 35 -5.20 5.99 -14.18
CA MET A 35 -5.97 6.63 -15.25
C MET A 35 -6.31 5.63 -16.33
N LEU A 36 -7.56 5.64 -16.78
CA LEU A 36 -8.10 4.71 -17.78
C LEU A 36 -8.90 5.49 -18.84
N GLN A 37 -8.98 4.93 -20.05
CA GLN A 37 -9.92 5.43 -21.05
C GLN A 37 -11.37 5.24 -20.58
N LYS A 38 -12.26 6.13 -21.05
CA LYS A 38 -13.70 6.05 -20.72
C LYS A 38 -14.33 4.71 -21.14
N SER A 39 -13.88 4.16 -22.27
CA SER A 39 -14.32 2.84 -22.76
C SER A 39 -13.93 1.72 -21.80
N THR A 40 -12.70 1.76 -21.25
CA THR A 40 -12.18 0.79 -20.28
C THR A 40 -12.93 0.89 -18.96
N LEU A 41 -13.17 2.11 -18.46
CA LEU A 41 -14.01 2.34 -17.28
C LEU A 41 -15.42 1.79 -17.45
N LYS A 42 -16.01 1.92 -18.65
CA LYS A 42 -17.33 1.35 -18.94
C LYS A 42 -17.30 -0.17 -18.84
N LEU A 43 -16.29 -0.83 -19.44
CA LEU A 43 -16.13 -2.29 -19.35
C LEU A 43 -15.99 -2.78 -17.91
N ILE A 44 -15.26 -2.05 -17.06
CA ILE A 44 -15.12 -2.37 -15.63
C ILE A 44 -16.47 -2.23 -14.91
N ARG A 45 -17.20 -1.15 -15.13
CA ARG A 45 -18.50 -0.89 -14.48
C ARG A 45 -19.59 -1.89 -14.90
N ASP A 46 -19.52 -2.35 -16.15
CA ASP A 46 -20.50 -3.28 -16.72
C ASP A 46 -20.06 -4.75 -16.52
N ASP A 47 -18.96 -5.00 -15.80
CA ASP A 47 -18.34 -6.32 -15.57
C ASP A 47 -18.09 -7.11 -16.87
N GLN A 48 -17.64 -6.41 -17.91
CA GLN A 48 -17.42 -6.95 -19.27
C GLN A 48 -15.94 -7.16 -19.63
N VAL A 49 -15.05 -7.05 -18.68
CA VAL A 49 -13.62 -7.36 -18.90
C VAL A 49 -13.44 -8.86 -18.99
N LYS A 50 -12.80 -9.35 -20.08
CA LYS A 50 -12.63 -10.80 -20.32
C LYS A 50 -11.96 -11.59 -19.19
N LYS A 51 -11.13 -10.94 -18.39
CA LYS A 51 -10.44 -11.54 -17.24
C LYS A 51 -11.30 -11.59 -15.96
N GLY A 52 -12.55 -11.11 -16.00
CA GLY A 52 -13.49 -11.12 -14.88
C GLY A 52 -13.51 -9.83 -14.08
N ASP A 53 -13.98 -9.89 -12.84
CA ASP A 53 -14.16 -8.75 -11.92
C ASP A 53 -12.83 -8.12 -11.55
N VAL A 54 -12.49 -7.04 -12.26
CA VAL A 54 -11.21 -6.31 -12.11
C VAL A 54 -11.02 -5.75 -10.72
N LEU A 55 -12.07 -5.20 -10.12
CA LEU A 55 -11.97 -4.49 -8.84
C LEU A 55 -11.76 -5.47 -7.70
N THR A 56 -12.55 -6.53 -7.63
CA THR A 56 -12.40 -7.56 -6.60
C THR A 56 -11.04 -8.27 -6.69
N VAL A 57 -10.60 -8.62 -7.92
CA VAL A 57 -9.29 -9.26 -8.10
C VAL A 57 -8.17 -8.32 -7.67
N ALA A 58 -8.25 -7.03 -7.98
CA ALA A 58 -7.26 -6.04 -7.56
C ALA A 58 -7.23 -5.87 -6.03
N GLU A 59 -8.38 -5.81 -5.36
CA GLU A 59 -8.46 -5.72 -3.90
C GLU A 59 -7.79 -6.94 -3.23
N ILE A 60 -8.10 -8.15 -3.70
CA ILE A 60 -7.48 -9.40 -3.19
C ILE A 60 -5.98 -9.41 -3.43
N ALA A 61 -5.54 -9.04 -4.64
CA ALA A 61 -4.13 -8.97 -4.99
C ALA A 61 -3.37 -7.94 -4.12
N GLY A 62 -3.98 -6.79 -3.86
CA GLY A 62 -3.43 -5.77 -2.97
C GLY A 62 -3.27 -6.29 -1.54
N ILE A 63 -4.27 -6.99 -1.00
CA ILE A 63 -4.17 -7.62 0.32
C ILE A 63 -3.02 -8.62 0.36
N GLN A 64 -2.88 -9.46 -0.66
CA GLN A 64 -1.78 -10.42 -0.76
C GLN A 64 -0.40 -9.74 -0.88
N GLY A 65 -0.32 -8.68 -1.69
CA GLY A 65 0.89 -7.88 -1.85
C GLY A 65 1.35 -7.28 -0.53
N GLY A 66 0.44 -6.64 0.20
CA GLY A 66 0.74 -6.08 1.52
C GLY A 66 1.24 -7.13 2.53
N LYS A 67 0.68 -8.33 2.52
CA LYS A 67 1.14 -9.44 3.37
C LYS A 67 2.55 -9.96 3.02
N ARG A 68 3.05 -9.66 1.84
CA ARG A 68 4.36 -10.10 1.33
C ARG A 68 5.37 -8.95 1.24
N THR A 69 5.12 -7.84 1.89
CA THR A 69 5.99 -6.64 1.79
C THR A 69 7.44 -6.95 2.15
N SER A 70 7.69 -7.70 3.22
CA SER A 70 9.05 -8.07 3.62
C SER A 70 9.78 -8.98 2.62
N ASP A 71 9.05 -9.73 1.81
CA ASP A 71 9.63 -10.55 0.73
C ASP A 71 10.01 -9.70 -0.49
N LEU A 72 9.35 -8.56 -0.69
CA LEU A 72 9.52 -7.68 -1.85
C LEU A 72 10.48 -6.52 -1.57
N ILE A 73 10.51 -6.01 -0.36
CA ILE A 73 11.30 -4.82 0.03
C ILE A 73 12.42 -5.26 0.99
N PRO A 74 13.68 -5.27 0.54
CA PRO A 74 14.78 -5.98 1.21
C PRO A 74 15.03 -5.61 2.67
N LEU A 75 14.80 -4.35 3.07
CA LEU A 75 15.10 -3.88 4.42
C LEU A 75 13.84 -3.71 5.30
N CYS A 76 12.67 -4.18 4.83
CA CYS A 76 11.47 -4.21 5.63
C CYS A 76 11.47 -5.39 6.60
N HIS A 77 11.09 -5.13 7.86
CA HIS A 77 10.89 -6.18 8.84
C HIS A 77 9.59 -6.95 8.55
N PRO A 78 9.57 -8.27 8.74
CA PRO A 78 8.32 -9.03 8.70
C PRO A 78 7.43 -8.58 9.86
N LEU A 79 6.18 -8.24 9.57
CA LEU A 79 5.21 -7.76 10.56
C LEU A 79 4.03 -8.72 10.70
N ALA A 80 3.59 -8.94 11.95
CA ALA A 80 2.34 -9.62 12.24
C ALA A 80 1.15 -8.67 11.96
N ILE A 81 0.66 -8.69 10.71
CA ILE A 81 -0.45 -7.84 10.27
C ILE A 81 -1.74 -8.30 10.93
N SER A 82 -2.40 -7.44 11.68
CA SER A 82 -3.70 -7.71 12.32
C SER A 82 -4.88 -7.37 11.41
N LYS A 83 -4.73 -6.39 10.52
CA LYS A 83 -5.72 -6.01 9.51
C LYS A 83 -5.04 -5.45 8.28
N ILE A 84 -5.52 -5.85 7.11
CA ILE A 84 -5.26 -5.16 5.84
C ILE A 84 -6.55 -5.13 5.04
N GLU A 85 -6.88 -3.97 4.53
CA GLU A 85 -8.07 -3.71 3.74
C GLU A 85 -7.65 -2.92 2.51
N VAL A 86 -8.15 -3.30 1.35
CA VAL A 86 -7.92 -2.59 0.08
C VAL A 86 -9.27 -2.33 -0.55
N LYS A 87 -9.47 -1.11 -1.05
CA LYS A 87 -10.66 -0.69 -1.78
C LYS A 87 -10.29 -0.07 -3.11
N ALA A 88 -10.90 -0.57 -4.16
CA ALA A 88 -10.77 -0.08 -5.53
C ALA A 88 -12.10 0.55 -5.97
N VAL A 89 -12.13 1.86 -6.17
CA VAL A 89 -13.36 2.61 -6.48
C VAL A 89 -13.18 3.34 -7.81
N PRO A 90 -14.01 3.04 -8.83
CA PRO A 90 -14.01 3.78 -10.08
C PRO A 90 -14.47 5.23 -9.88
N ASP A 91 -13.76 6.17 -10.48
CA ASP A 91 -14.13 7.59 -10.55
C ASP A 91 -14.35 8.05 -12.01
N LYS A 92 -14.24 9.35 -12.27
CA LYS A 92 -14.45 9.93 -13.61
C LYS A 92 -13.28 9.67 -14.57
N THR A 93 -12.08 9.44 -14.05
CA THR A 93 -10.81 9.40 -14.78
C THR A 93 -10.13 8.04 -14.74
N GLY A 94 -10.56 7.15 -13.84
CA GLY A 94 -9.94 5.85 -13.65
C GLY A 94 -10.44 5.10 -12.44
N VAL A 95 -9.52 4.50 -11.70
CA VAL A 95 -9.81 3.81 -10.45
C VAL A 95 -8.89 4.33 -9.35
N LYS A 96 -9.49 4.82 -8.28
CA LYS A 96 -8.79 5.13 -7.03
C LYS A 96 -8.67 3.88 -6.19
N VAL A 97 -7.47 3.58 -5.72
CA VAL A 97 -7.20 2.50 -4.76
C VAL A 97 -6.78 3.11 -3.43
N THR A 98 -7.35 2.60 -2.35
CA THR A 98 -7.00 2.97 -0.97
C THR A 98 -6.69 1.70 -0.18
N SER A 99 -5.70 1.75 0.69
CA SER A 99 -5.40 0.65 1.62
C SER A 99 -5.36 1.16 3.06
N LEU A 100 -5.79 0.31 3.99
CA LEU A 100 -5.60 0.46 5.43
C LEU A 100 -4.86 -0.77 5.93
N ALA A 101 -3.71 -0.58 6.58
CA ALA A 101 -2.97 -1.64 7.24
C ALA A 101 -2.84 -1.36 8.74
N LYS A 102 -2.94 -2.42 9.58
CA LYS A 102 -2.76 -2.35 11.05
C LYS A 102 -1.90 -3.49 11.54
N CYS A 103 -1.04 -3.21 12.51
CA CYS A 103 -0.27 -4.22 13.24
C CYS A 103 -0.04 -3.79 14.70
N THR A 104 0.42 -4.73 15.50
CA THR A 104 1.05 -4.45 16.80
C THR A 104 2.52 -4.82 16.66
N GLY A 105 3.43 -3.85 16.78
CA GLY A 105 4.84 -4.08 16.51
C GLY A 105 5.76 -2.91 16.85
N GLN A 106 7.05 -3.12 16.64
CA GLN A 106 8.14 -2.18 16.97
C GLN A 106 8.48 -1.23 15.82
N THR A 107 8.00 -1.50 14.59
CA THR A 107 8.22 -0.66 13.42
C THR A 107 6.89 -0.28 12.75
N GLY A 108 6.93 0.69 11.84
CA GLY A 108 5.74 1.18 11.14
C GLY A 108 5.23 0.20 10.09
N ILE A 109 3.98 0.37 9.67
CA ILE A 109 3.28 -0.48 8.70
C ILE A 109 2.98 0.25 7.38
N GLU A 110 3.70 1.34 7.14
CA GLU A 110 3.52 2.18 5.94
C GLU A 110 3.82 1.43 4.65
N MET A 111 4.85 0.60 4.67
CA MET A 111 5.27 -0.13 3.48
C MET A 111 4.26 -1.19 3.07
N GLU A 112 3.61 -1.84 4.02
CA GLU A 112 2.52 -2.78 3.74
C GLU A 112 1.33 -2.08 3.08
N ALA A 113 0.97 -0.88 3.55
CA ALA A 113 -0.09 -0.09 2.95
C ALA A 113 0.27 0.35 1.52
N LEU A 114 1.48 0.88 1.31
CA LEU A 114 1.97 1.31 -0.01
C LEU A 114 2.09 0.14 -0.99
N THR A 115 2.62 -0.99 -0.54
CA THR A 115 2.74 -2.20 -1.37
C THR A 115 1.36 -2.72 -1.79
N ALA A 116 0.39 -2.71 -0.86
CA ALA A 116 -0.97 -3.13 -1.15
C ALA A 116 -1.60 -2.29 -2.27
N VAL A 117 -1.48 -0.96 -2.20
CA VAL A 117 -1.95 -0.05 -3.27
C VAL A 117 -1.24 -0.33 -4.58
N SER A 118 0.08 -0.46 -4.56
CA SER A 118 0.88 -0.67 -5.76
C SER A 118 0.51 -1.98 -6.49
N ILE A 119 0.36 -3.07 -5.75
CA ILE A 119 -0.01 -4.38 -6.34
C ILE A 119 -1.45 -4.36 -6.86
N ALA A 120 -2.39 -3.70 -6.17
CA ALA A 120 -3.75 -3.54 -6.67
C ALA A 120 -3.79 -2.76 -7.99
N LEU A 121 -3.07 -1.64 -8.09
CA LEU A 121 -3.00 -0.83 -9.33
C LEU A 121 -2.35 -1.59 -10.47
N LEU A 122 -1.26 -2.33 -10.21
CA LEU A 122 -0.62 -3.19 -11.20
C LEU A 122 -1.56 -4.33 -11.67
N THR A 123 -2.41 -4.84 -10.79
CA THR A 123 -3.40 -5.85 -11.13
C THR A 123 -4.48 -5.29 -12.05
N ILE A 124 -4.99 -4.08 -11.78
CA ILE A 124 -5.92 -3.39 -12.69
C ILE A 124 -5.25 -3.21 -14.06
N TYR A 125 -3.99 -2.75 -14.07
CA TYR A 125 -3.23 -2.59 -15.31
C TYR A 125 -3.13 -3.90 -16.09
N ASP A 126 -2.73 -5.01 -15.45
CA ASP A 126 -2.62 -6.32 -16.11
C ASP A 126 -3.95 -6.81 -16.68
N MET A 127 -5.03 -6.61 -15.94
CA MET A 127 -6.36 -7.08 -16.37
C MET A 127 -6.91 -6.27 -17.54
N CYS A 128 -6.55 -4.99 -17.67
CA CYS A 128 -7.07 -4.08 -18.68
C CYS A 128 -6.14 -3.84 -19.88
N LYS A 129 -4.86 -4.21 -19.81
CA LYS A 129 -3.85 -3.88 -20.84
C LYS A 129 -4.16 -4.36 -22.26
N ALA A 130 -5.02 -5.37 -22.41
CA ALA A 130 -5.45 -5.85 -23.72
C ALA A 130 -6.44 -4.89 -24.42
N VAL A 131 -7.11 -4.01 -23.68
CA VAL A 131 -8.12 -3.06 -24.19
C VAL A 131 -7.73 -1.60 -24.00
N ASP A 132 -6.71 -1.33 -23.19
CA ASP A 132 -6.21 0.03 -22.92
C ASP A 132 -4.69 0.00 -22.76
N SER A 133 -3.97 0.57 -23.73
CA SER A 133 -2.50 0.68 -23.69
C SER A 133 -2.01 2.03 -23.15
N THR A 134 -2.91 2.94 -22.80
CA THR A 134 -2.59 4.32 -22.39
C THR A 134 -2.71 4.56 -20.88
N MET A 135 -2.93 3.50 -20.12
CA MET A 135 -3.08 3.58 -18.66
C MET A 135 -1.85 4.16 -17.98
N VAL A 136 -2.08 5.02 -17.00
CA VAL A 136 -1.02 5.61 -16.17
C VAL A 136 -1.34 5.38 -14.71
N ILE A 137 -0.41 4.75 -14.00
CA ILE A 137 -0.45 4.62 -12.54
C ILE A 137 0.28 5.82 -11.95
N ASP A 138 -0.39 6.57 -11.09
CA ASP A 138 0.17 7.74 -10.43
C ASP A 138 -0.33 7.91 -8.98
N GLN A 139 0.13 8.99 -8.33
CA GLN A 139 -0.33 9.43 -7.01
C GLN A 139 -0.23 8.37 -5.90
N ILE A 140 0.67 7.39 -6.03
CA ILE A 140 0.91 6.43 -4.93
C ILE A 140 1.59 7.18 -3.78
N ARG A 141 0.89 7.28 -2.65
CA ARG A 141 1.38 8.02 -1.50
C ARG A 141 0.82 7.51 -0.18
N LEU A 142 1.55 7.79 0.89
CA LEU A 142 1.06 7.62 2.24
C LEU A 142 0.13 8.79 2.57
N VAL A 143 -1.07 8.49 3.06
CA VAL A 143 -2.08 9.49 3.46
C VAL A 143 -2.02 9.75 4.95
N GLU A 144 -1.90 8.68 5.74
CA GLU A 144 -1.95 8.77 7.20
C GLU A 144 -1.05 7.70 7.81
N LYS A 145 -0.43 8.04 8.93
CA LYS A 145 0.31 7.12 9.80
C LYS A 145 0.00 7.44 11.25
N LYS A 146 -0.43 6.43 12.00
CA LYS A 146 -0.74 6.56 13.43
C LYS A 146 0.05 5.56 14.26
N LYS A 147 0.44 6.02 15.44
CA LYS A 147 0.97 5.20 16.53
C LYS A 147 0.07 5.43 17.73
N LEU A 148 -0.53 4.37 18.24
CA LEU A 148 -1.33 4.42 19.45
C LEU A 148 -0.45 3.89 20.59
N ASN A 149 -0.13 4.75 21.54
CA ASN A 149 0.44 4.30 22.80
C ASN A 149 -0.61 3.51 23.56
N THR A 150 -0.21 2.47 24.28
CA THR A 150 -1.08 1.67 25.16
C THR A 150 -1.76 2.53 26.23
N ASP A 151 -1.32 3.78 26.43
CA ASP A 151 -1.78 4.76 27.42
C ASP A 151 -2.70 5.85 26.86
N ASN A 152 -3.49 5.57 25.82
CA ASN A 152 -4.54 6.45 25.23
C ASN A 152 -4.11 7.84 24.72
N THR A 153 -2.87 8.08 24.36
CA THR A 153 -2.46 9.32 23.68
C THR A 153 -2.20 9.08 22.19
N ASP A 154 -3.09 9.59 21.36
CA ASP A 154 -2.99 9.59 19.90
C ASP A 154 -1.87 10.54 19.45
N THR A 155 -0.76 10.03 18.94
CA THR A 155 0.23 10.84 18.22
C THR A 155 0.10 10.64 16.73
N THR A 156 -0.58 11.57 16.08
CA THR A 156 -0.72 11.62 14.61
C THR A 156 0.50 12.32 14.03
N ASP A 157 1.42 11.58 13.43
CA ASP A 157 2.49 12.16 12.62
C ASP A 157 1.95 12.40 11.20
N LEU A 158 1.45 13.60 10.94
CA LEU A 158 1.18 14.09 9.59
C LEU A 158 2.54 14.42 8.97
N ASN A 159 2.96 13.67 7.96
CA ASN A 159 4.09 14.06 7.13
C ASN A 159 3.71 15.32 6.33
N ARG A 160 4.32 16.44 6.71
CA ARG A 160 4.44 17.62 5.85
C ARG A 160 5.63 17.46 4.92
#